data_0fa80b8239bfeace84f1995d7e5c7f40
#
_entry.id   0fa80b8239bfeace84f1995d7e5c7f40
#
_cell.length_a   1.000
_cell.length_b   1.000
_cell.length_c   1.000
_cell.angle_alpha   90.00
_cell.angle_beta   90.00
_cell.angle_gamma   90.00
#
_symmetry.space_group_name_H-M   'P 1'
#
loop_
_entity.id
_entity.type
_entity.pdbx_description
1 polymer ?
#
loop_
_entity_poly.entity_id
_entity_poly.type
_entity_poly.pdbx_seq_one_letter_code
_entity_poly.pdbx_strand_id
1 'polypeptide(L)'
;EVTSGENPWPSAGPDWQTLAHKPLTKQIRQMAVLVRDLDEAIDKWEKMFGIRSTKRFQVSFTDLEIAVLPLNGKGTFIELAQPTGSDVPSARFLERYGEGIYLTIYEIEDSLAMDNYLKGQDARYTSSRVTSNYVNLGFNSIWLHPAGMKGAFTQLSQVLVDDNPWPPAGDTWHLE
;
A
#
# COMPACT_ATOMS: atom_id res chain seq x y z
N GLU A 1 -25.23 7.08 7.77
CA GLU A 1 -25.47 5.64 7.49
C GLU A 1 -26.05 5.54 6.10
N VAL A 2 -25.37 4.84 5.20
CA VAL A 2 -25.89 4.56 3.85
C VAL A 2 -26.87 3.40 4.02
N THR A 3 -28.12 3.61 3.63
CA THR A 3 -29.13 2.55 3.69
C THR A 3 -28.83 1.45 2.67
N SER A 4 -29.16 0.20 3.00
CA SER A 4 -28.96 -0.95 2.11
C SER A 4 -29.77 -0.75 0.83
N GLY A 5 -29.11 -0.46 -0.28
CA GLY A 5 -29.73 -0.18 -1.57
C GLY A 5 -29.32 1.15 -2.20
N GLU A 6 -28.70 2.05 -1.45
CA GLU A 6 -28.11 3.27 -2.02
C GLU A 6 -26.70 3.01 -2.55
N ASN A 7 -26.38 3.58 -3.69
CA ASN A 7 -25.03 3.53 -4.25
C ASN A 7 -24.14 4.51 -3.47
N PRO A 8 -23.23 4.03 -2.57
CA PRO A 8 -22.40 4.90 -1.73
C PRO A 8 -21.35 5.66 -2.52
N TRP A 9 -21.13 5.31 -3.77
CA TRP A 9 -20.17 5.97 -4.65
C TRP A 9 -20.73 6.12 -6.08
N PRO A 10 -21.66 7.04 -6.31
CA PRO A 10 -22.34 7.19 -7.61
C PRO A 10 -21.40 7.45 -8.79
N SER A 11 -20.25 8.09 -8.53
CA SER A 11 -19.24 8.34 -9.57
C SER A 11 -18.57 7.08 -10.13
N ALA A 12 -18.68 5.95 -9.43
CA ALA A 12 -18.17 4.66 -9.91
C ALA A 12 -19.18 3.94 -10.86
N GLY A 13 -20.37 4.50 -11.05
CA GLY A 13 -21.43 3.92 -11.86
C GLY A 13 -22.52 3.23 -11.03
N PRO A 14 -23.69 2.93 -11.64
CA PRO A 14 -24.85 2.42 -10.88
C PRO A 14 -24.66 1.01 -10.31
N ASP A 15 -23.87 0.19 -10.97
CA ASP A 15 -23.80 -1.26 -10.69
C ASP A 15 -22.45 -1.73 -10.14
N TRP A 16 -21.59 -0.81 -9.72
CA TRP A 16 -20.23 -1.16 -9.29
C TRP A 16 -20.18 -2.11 -8.07
N GLN A 17 -21.23 -2.14 -7.24
CA GLN A 17 -21.34 -3.02 -6.07
C GLN A 17 -21.87 -4.42 -6.39
N THR A 18 -22.43 -4.64 -7.58
CA THR A 18 -23.14 -5.88 -7.92
C THR A 18 -22.21 -6.97 -8.47
N LEU A 19 -20.94 -6.95 -8.11
CA LEU A 19 -20.00 -7.99 -8.50
C LEU A 19 -20.44 -9.34 -7.92
N ALA A 20 -20.64 -10.30 -8.81
CA ALA A 20 -21.19 -11.62 -8.49
C ALA A 20 -20.21 -12.54 -7.74
N HIS A 21 -18.99 -12.09 -7.42
CA HIS A 21 -17.97 -12.91 -6.76
C HIS A 21 -17.33 -12.17 -5.58
N LYS A 22 -16.93 -12.94 -4.57
CA LYS A 22 -16.17 -12.41 -3.45
C LYS A 22 -14.72 -12.13 -3.90
N PRO A 23 -14.23 -10.90 -3.85
CA PRO A 23 -12.84 -10.59 -4.20
C PRO A 23 -11.88 -11.29 -3.21
N LEU A 24 -10.69 -11.67 -3.70
CA LEU A 24 -9.61 -12.18 -2.83
C LEU A 24 -8.91 -11.05 -2.06
N THR A 25 -9.10 -9.81 -2.49
CA THR A 25 -8.62 -8.60 -1.82
C THR A 25 -9.74 -8.02 -0.96
N LYS A 26 -9.40 -7.51 0.23
CA LYS A 26 -10.35 -6.85 1.14
C LYS A 26 -10.51 -5.36 0.78
N GLN A 27 -9.41 -4.63 0.82
CA GLN A 27 -9.40 -3.17 0.64
C GLN A 27 -8.01 -2.67 0.27
N ILE A 28 -7.93 -1.45 -0.23
CA ILE A 28 -6.67 -0.71 -0.29
C ILE A 28 -6.37 -0.20 1.12
N ARG A 29 -5.19 -0.52 1.64
CA ARG A 29 -4.74 -0.07 2.95
C ARG A 29 -3.76 1.09 2.85
N GLN A 30 -2.89 1.06 1.84
CA GLN A 30 -1.79 1.98 1.74
C GLN A 30 -1.56 2.38 0.28
N MET A 31 -1.33 3.66 0.08
CA MET A 31 -0.91 4.21 -1.20
C MET A 31 0.38 4.99 -0.97
N ALA A 32 1.49 4.45 -1.46
CA ALA A 32 2.80 5.08 -1.34
C ALA A 32 3.04 6.05 -2.50
N VAL A 33 3.37 7.27 -2.15
CA VAL A 33 3.73 8.36 -3.05
C VAL A 33 5.20 8.68 -2.87
N LEU A 34 6.01 8.48 -3.91
CA LEU A 34 7.41 8.89 -3.87
C LEU A 34 7.54 10.39 -4.07
N VAL A 35 8.37 10.99 -3.22
CA VAL A 35 8.67 12.42 -3.22
C VAL A 35 10.18 12.66 -3.13
N ARG A 36 10.64 13.81 -3.60
CA ARG A 36 12.06 14.22 -3.56
C ARG A 36 12.43 14.85 -2.23
N ASP A 37 11.50 15.60 -1.66
CA ASP A 37 11.64 16.28 -0.38
C ASP A 37 10.43 15.94 0.49
N LEU A 38 10.69 15.15 1.53
CA LEU A 38 9.64 14.63 2.39
C LEU A 38 9.01 15.73 3.26
N ASP A 39 9.82 16.71 3.70
CA ASP A 39 9.31 17.81 4.52
C ASP A 39 8.40 18.74 3.71
N GLU A 40 8.82 19.10 2.49
CA GLU A 40 7.98 19.90 1.59
C GLU A 40 6.67 19.16 1.26
N ALA A 41 6.77 17.87 1.00
CA ALA A 41 5.59 17.05 0.70
C ALA A 41 4.64 16.96 1.90
N ILE A 42 5.13 16.73 3.11
CA ILE A 42 4.32 16.73 4.35
C ILE A 42 3.56 18.04 4.47
N ASP A 43 4.27 19.17 4.47
CA ASP A 43 3.66 20.50 4.61
C ASP A 43 2.56 20.74 3.58
N LYS A 44 2.80 20.35 2.34
CA LYS A 44 1.87 20.53 1.25
C LYS A 44 0.63 19.66 1.40
N TRP A 45 0.82 18.37 1.72
CA TRP A 45 -0.27 17.43 1.86
C TRP A 45 -1.13 17.70 3.10
N GLU A 46 -0.51 18.00 4.24
CA GLU A 46 -1.23 18.41 5.47
C GLU A 46 -2.11 19.63 5.20
N LYS A 47 -1.55 20.63 4.53
CA LYS A 47 -2.27 21.88 4.21
C LYS A 47 -3.42 21.64 3.25
N MET A 48 -3.24 20.79 2.23
CA MET A 48 -4.27 20.55 1.21
C MET A 48 -5.41 19.65 1.70
N PHE A 49 -5.11 18.67 2.54
CA PHE A 49 -6.09 17.71 3.06
C PHE A 49 -6.62 18.06 4.45
N GLY A 50 -5.99 18.99 5.17
CA GLY A 50 -6.36 19.34 6.54
C GLY A 50 -6.12 18.19 7.54
N ILE A 51 -5.16 17.34 7.26
CA ILE A 51 -4.78 16.19 8.10
C ILE A 51 -3.37 16.39 8.64
N ARG A 52 -3.04 15.69 9.72
CA ARG A 52 -1.67 15.66 10.24
C ARG A 52 -1.02 14.34 9.91
N SER A 53 0.24 14.40 9.51
CA SER A 53 1.09 13.23 9.33
C SER A 53 1.63 12.71 10.66
N THR A 54 2.12 11.49 10.67
CA THR A 54 3.05 11.01 11.69
C THR A 54 4.38 11.77 11.59
N LYS A 55 5.24 11.65 12.60
CA LYS A 55 6.64 12.03 12.44
C LYS A 55 7.30 11.19 11.35
N ARG A 56 8.37 11.73 10.79
CA ARG A 56 9.22 10.98 9.85
C ARG A 56 9.89 9.82 10.56
N PHE A 57 9.94 8.69 9.89
CA PHE A 57 10.71 7.54 10.36
C PHE A 57 11.22 6.71 9.18
N GLN A 58 12.31 6.00 9.42
CA GLN A 58 12.85 5.06 8.44
C GLN A 58 12.24 3.68 8.67
N VAL A 59 11.77 3.07 7.60
CA VAL A 59 11.26 1.70 7.63
C VAL A 59 12.44 0.74 7.56
N SER A 60 12.58 -0.14 8.55
CA SER A 60 13.76 -1.00 8.75
C SER A 60 14.06 -1.99 7.62
N PHE A 61 13.05 -2.31 6.81
CA PHE A 61 13.15 -3.28 5.71
C PHE A 61 13.09 -2.66 4.32
N THR A 62 13.17 -1.33 4.23
CA THR A 62 13.18 -0.58 2.95
C THR A 62 14.24 0.51 3.00
N ASP A 63 14.61 1.00 1.82
CA ASP A 63 15.48 2.18 1.69
C ASP A 63 14.64 3.46 1.56
N LEU A 64 13.64 3.61 2.44
CA LEU A 64 12.70 4.72 2.45
C LEU A 64 12.63 5.36 3.84
N GLU A 65 12.67 6.68 3.86
CA GLU A 65 12.17 7.49 4.95
C GLU A 65 10.73 7.88 4.63
N ILE A 66 9.81 7.74 5.57
CA ILE A 66 8.38 7.91 5.32
C ILE A 66 7.70 8.79 6.36
N ALA A 67 6.54 9.30 5.97
CA ALA A 67 5.53 9.84 6.87
C ALA A 67 4.17 9.28 6.44
N VAL A 68 3.36 8.90 7.41
CA VAL A 68 2.00 8.39 7.18
C VAL A 68 0.98 9.51 7.38
N LEU A 69 0.08 9.66 6.41
CA LEU A 69 -1.07 10.55 6.49
C LEU A 69 -2.34 9.71 6.65
N PRO A 70 -2.84 9.56 7.88
CA PRO A 70 -4.03 8.77 8.14
C PRO A 70 -5.26 9.48 7.54
N LEU A 71 -6.05 8.75 6.77
CA LEU A 71 -7.33 9.25 6.29
C LEU A 71 -8.41 8.99 7.32
N ASN A 72 -9.44 9.85 7.36
CA ASN A 72 -10.55 9.75 8.31
C ASN A 72 -11.50 8.58 8.00
N GLY A 73 -10.94 7.44 7.66
CA GLY A 73 -11.61 6.19 7.37
C GLY A 73 -10.95 5.02 8.09
N LYS A 74 -11.59 3.87 8.07
CA LYS A 74 -11.07 2.69 8.77
C LYS A 74 -9.90 2.05 8.02
N GLY A 75 -8.70 2.54 8.31
CA GLY A 75 -7.47 1.82 8.01
C GLY A 75 -6.87 2.00 6.62
N THR A 76 -7.30 3.01 5.85
CA THR A 76 -6.59 3.43 4.63
C THR A 76 -5.80 4.70 4.92
N PHE A 77 -4.58 4.78 4.42
CA PHE A 77 -3.73 5.96 4.57
C PHE A 77 -2.85 6.18 3.34
N ILE A 78 -2.29 7.38 3.26
CA ILE A 78 -1.28 7.73 2.29
C ILE A 78 0.07 7.70 2.98
N GLU A 79 1.06 7.11 2.33
CA GLU A 79 2.45 7.15 2.72
C GLU A 79 3.18 8.10 1.78
N LEU A 80 3.79 9.13 2.33
CA LEU A 80 4.80 9.91 1.62
C LEU A 80 6.15 9.27 1.89
N ALA A 81 6.91 9.01 0.83
CA ALA A 81 8.13 8.22 0.91
C ALA A 81 9.27 8.89 0.13
N GLN A 82 10.39 9.10 0.79
CA GLN A 82 11.62 9.61 0.21
C GLN A 82 12.69 8.51 0.20
N PRO A 83 13.29 8.20 -0.95
CA PRO A 83 14.43 7.28 -1.00
C PRO A 83 15.63 7.80 -0.19
N THR A 84 16.23 6.94 0.62
CA THR A 84 17.43 7.28 1.43
C THR A 84 18.75 6.98 0.73
N GLY A 85 18.70 6.33 -0.43
CA GLY A 85 19.86 6.01 -1.27
C GLY A 85 19.63 6.36 -2.73
N SER A 86 20.69 6.62 -3.46
CA SER A 86 20.62 6.95 -4.90
C SER A 86 20.50 5.73 -5.81
N ASP A 87 20.98 4.57 -5.38
CA ASP A 87 21.01 3.33 -6.19
C ASP A 87 20.00 2.28 -5.69
N VAL A 88 18.83 2.73 -5.26
CA VAL A 88 17.72 1.86 -4.83
C VAL A 88 16.59 1.88 -5.86
N PRO A 89 15.76 0.85 -5.93
CA PRO A 89 14.67 0.78 -6.91
C PRO A 89 13.73 1.98 -6.89
N SER A 90 13.40 2.48 -5.70
CA SER A 90 12.56 3.66 -5.49
C SER A 90 13.19 4.94 -6.02
N ALA A 91 14.50 5.15 -5.81
CA ALA A 91 15.22 6.30 -6.35
C ALA A 91 15.27 6.26 -7.88
N ARG A 92 15.56 5.09 -8.46
CA ARG A 92 15.54 4.92 -9.93
C ARG A 92 14.15 5.16 -10.54
N PHE A 93 13.09 4.76 -9.83
CA PHE A 93 11.73 5.07 -10.24
C PHE A 93 11.47 6.58 -10.22
N LEU A 94 11.81 7.23 -9.09
CA LEU A 94 11.64 8.68 -8.90
C LEU A 94 12.42 9.50 -9.94
N GLU A 95 13.62 9.08 -10.30
CA GLU A 95 14.42 9.72 -11.34
C GLU A 95 13.77 9.58 -12.72
N ARG A 96 13.27 8.39 -13.03
CA ARG A 96 12.72 8.08 -14.35
C ARG A 96 11.32 8.64 -14.59
N TYR A 97 10.47 8.63 -13.58
CA TYR A 97 9.05 8.94 -13.71
C TYR A 97 8.61 10.20 -12.96
N GLY A 98 9.48 10.75 -12.11
CA GLY A 98 9.13 11.87 -11.23
C GLY A 98 8.36 11.44 -9.98
N GLU A 99 7.90 12.44 -9.23
CA GLU A 99 7.10 12.24 -8.03
C GLU A 99 5.70 11.74 -8.38
N GLY A 100 5.17 10.87 -7.55
CA GLY A 100 3.82 10.33 -7.75
C GLY A 100 3.60 8.98 -7.10
N ILE A 101 2.44 8.38 -7.39
CA ILE A 101 2.07 7.07 -6.85
C ILE A 101 3.06 6.02 -7.35
N TYR A 102 3.73 5.39 -6.40
CA TYR A 102 4.72 4.34 -6.64
C TYR A 102 4.14 2.95 -6.43
N LEU A 103 3.40 2.76 -5.33
CA LEU A 103 2.92 1.47 -4.90
C LEU A 103 1.53 1.60 -4.29
N THR A 104 0.65 0.68 -4.64
CA THR A 104 -0.65 0.51 -3.97
C THR A 104 -0.67 -0.83 -3.26
N ILE A 105 -0.98 -0.83 -1.96
CA ILE A 105 -0.98 -2.04 -1.13
C ILE A 105 -2.40 -2.39 -0.74
N TYR A 106 -2.79 -3.60 -1.11
CA TYR A 106 -4.08 -4.19 -0.80
C TYR A 106 -3.95 -5.16 0.37
N GLU A 107 -4.91 -5.15 1.25
CA GLU A 107 -5.07 -6.18 2.27
C GLU A 107 -5.71 -7.43 1.67
N ILE A 108 -5.16 -8.59 2.02
CA ILE A 108 -5.72 -9.91 1.70
C ILE A 108 -5.86 -10.75 2.96
N GLU A 109 -6.77 -11.71 2.93
CA GLU A 109 -7.00 -12.63 4.05
C GLU A 109 -5.97 -13.74 4.13
N ASP A 110 -5.59 -14.29 2.99
CA ASP A 110 -4.76 -15.50 2.89
C ASP A 110 -3.78 -15.38 1.71
N SER A 111 -2.51 -15.21 2.06
CA SER A 111 -1.43 -15.10 1.08
C SER A 111 -1.12 -16.42 0.36
N LEU A 112 -1.43 -17.58 0.98
CA LEU A 112 -1.27 -18.87 0.34
C LEU A 112 -2.35 -19.12 -0.72
N ALA A 113 -3.60 -18.81 -0.38
CA ALA A 113 -4.71 -18.90 -1.32
C ALA A 113 -4.50 -17.96 -2.51
N MET A 114 -4.02 -16.72 -2.23
CA MET A 114 -3.69 -15.74 -3.27
C MET A 114 -2.54 -16.22 -4.17
N ASP A 115 -1.47 -16.75 -3.59
CA ASP A 115 -0.33 -17.29 -4.35
C ASP A 115 -0.76 -18.45 -5.27
N ASN A 116 -1.58 -19.37 -4.77
CA ASN A 116 -2.12 -20.47 -5.56
C ASN A 116 -3.04 -19.98 -6.69
N TYR A 117 -3.85 -18.97 -6.43
CA TYR A 117 -4.68 -18.35 -7.45
C TYR A 117 -3.83 -17.71 -8.56
N LEU A 118 -2.82 -16.91 -8.19
CA LEU A 118 -1.95 -16.21 -9.14
C LEU A 118 -1.13 -17.16 -10.02
N LYS A 119 -0.72 -18.32 -9.51
CA LYS A 119 -0.07 -19.36 -10.32
C LYS A 119 -0.92 -19.83 -11.49
N GLY A 120 -2.25 -19.85 -11.31
CA GLY A 120 -3.20 -20.21 -12.37
C GLY A 120 -3.52 -19.07 -13.35
N GLN A 121 -3.04 -17.84 -13.10
CA GLN A 121 -3.40 -16.63 -13.90
C GLN A 121 -2.28 -16.16 -14.84
N ASP A 122 -1.19 -16.90 -15.00
CA ASP A 122 0.00 -16.43 -15.74
C ASP A 122 0.53 -15.07 -15.23
N ALA A 123 0.41 -14.84 -13.93
CA ALA A 123 0.79 -13.60 -13.28
C ALA A 123 2.30 -13.53 -13.05
N ARG A 124 2.92 -12.41 -13.44
CA ARG A 124 4.30 -12.12 -13.08
C ARG A 124 4.38 -11.46 -11.72
N TYR A 125 4.87 -12.17 -10.70
CA TYR A 125 4.93 -11.69 -9.32
C TYR A 125 6.10 -12.28 -8.54
N THR A 126 6.36 -11.71 -7.35
CA THR A 126 7.28 -12.21 -6.34
C THR A 126 6.54 -12.34 -5.02
N SER A 127 6.81 -13.38 -4.24
CA SER A 127 6.16 -13.61 -2.95
C SER A 127 7.19 -13.72 -1.83
N SER A 128 6.94 -13.05 -0.69
CA SER A 128 7.77 -13.14 0.51
C SER A 128 7.75 -14.54 1.16
N ARG A 129 6.76 -15.35 0.85
CA ARG A 129 6.72 -16.77 1.28
C ARG A 129 7.89 -17.58 0.77
N VAL A 130 8.45 -17.19 -0.38
CA VAL A 130 9.63 -17.84 -0.97
C VAL A 130 10.92 -17.28 -0.38
N THR A 131 10.92 -16.03 0.07
CA THR A 131 12.11 -15.33 0.54
C THR A 131 12.23 -15.24 2.07
N SER A 132 11.24 -15.71 2.83
CA SER A 132 11.18 -15.84 4.30
C SER A 132 11.48 -14.57 5.15
N ASN A 133 11.80 -13.46 4.55
CA ASN A 133 12.32 -12.28 5.28
C ASN A 133 11.25 -11.44 5.98
N TYR A 134 9.98 -11.54 5.59
CA TYR A 134 8.91 -10.66 6.10
C TYR A 134 8.01 -11.31 7.16
N VAL A 135 8.06 -12.62 7.33
CA VAL A 135 7.30 -13.32 8.38
C VAL A 135 7.69 -12.81 9.77
N ASN A 136 8.98 -12.53 9.98
CA ASN A 136 9.49 -11.95 11.23
C ASN A 136 9.06 -10.49 11.44
N LEU A 137 8.53 -9.83 10.39
CA LEU A 137 8.02 -8.46 10.44
C LEU A 137 6.49 -8.42 10.61
N GLY A 138 5.86 -9.57 10.83
CA GLY A 138 4.43 -9.67 11.10
C GLY A 138 3.52 -9.64 9.87
N PHE A 139 4.03 -9.84 8.66
CA PHE A 139 3.21 -9.91 7.45
C PHE A 139 3.79 -10.80 6.36
N ASN A 140 2.94 -11.23 5.43
CA ASN A 140 3.33 -11.80 4.14
C ASN A 140 2.92 -10.86 3.01
N SER A 141 3.77 -10.74 1.99
CA SER A 141 3.47 -9.92 0.81
C SER A 141 3.72 -10.64 -0.50
N ILE A 142 2.93 -10.25 -1.49
CA ILE A 142 3.08 -10.63 -2.90
C ILE A 142 3.16 -9.34 -3.70
N TRP A 143 4.18 -9.20 -4.54
CA TRP A 143 4.37 -8.04 -5.39
C TRP A 143 4.07 -8.41 -6.83
N LEU A 144 3.03 -7.81 -7.40
CA LEU A 144 2.66 -7.96 -8.81
C LEU A 144 3.51 -7.01 -9.65
N HIS A 145 4.16 -7.57 -10.67
CA HIS A 145 5.06 -6.79 -11.51
C HIS A 145 4.27 -5.78 -12.37
N PRO A 146 4.72 -4.51 -12.46
CA PRO A 146 3.98 -3.47 -13.19
C PRO A 146 3.64 -3.82 -14.64
N ALA A 147 4.51 -4.55 -15.32
CA ALA A 147 4.25 -4.97 -16.71
C ALA A 147 3.00 -5.88 -16.83
N GLY A 148 2.72 -6.71 -15.82
CA GLY A 148 1.50 -7.53 -15.74
C GLY A 148 0.26 -6.74 -15.32
N MET A 149 0.46 -5.60 -14.63
CA MET A 149 -0.59 -4.75 -14.06
C MET A 149 -0.80 -3.44 -14.83
N LYS A 150 -0.44 -3.41 -16.13
CA LYS A 150 -0.60 -2.22 -16.97
C LYS A 150 0.06 -0.95 -16.42
N GLY A 151 1.20 -1.11 -15.76
CA GLY A 151 1.97 -0.02 -15.17
C GLY A 151 1.79 0.16 -13.65
N ALA A 152 0.75 -0.42 -13.05
CA ALA A 152 0.52 -0.32 -11.61
C ALA A 152 1.46 -1.27 -10.84
N PHE A 153 2.30 -0.74 -9.95
CA PHE A 153 3.03 -1.56 -9.00
C PHE A 153 2.12 -1.85 -7.81
N THR A 154 1.84 -3.11 -7.57
CA THR A 154 0.82 -3.55 -6.64
C THR A 154 1.40 -4.54 -5.64
N GLN A 155 1.14 -4.31 -4.37
CA GLN A 155 1.45 -5.25 -3.29
C GLN A 155 0.15 -5.78 -2.67
N LEU A 156 0.14 -7.08 -2.40
CA LEU A 156 -0.94 -7.77 -1.69
C LEU A 156 -0.37 -8.25 -0.38
N SER A 157 -0.92 -7.80 0.77
CA SER A 157 -0.35 -8.09 2.08
C SER A 157 -1.38 -8.72 3.02
N GLN A 158 -0.95 -9.79 3.68
CA GLN A 158 -1.64 -10.44 4.78
C GLN A 158 -0.95 -10.07 6.10
N VAL A 159 -1.68 -9.51 7.05
CA VAL A 159 -1.19 -9.28 8.42
C VAL A 159 -1.18 -10.60 9.19
N LEU A 160 -0.13 -10.86 9.96
CA LEU A 160 0.10 -12.09 10.72
C LEU A 160 0.18 -11.86 12.23
N VAL A 161 0.10 -10.61 12.69
CA VAL A 161 0.24 -10.20 14.09
C VAL A 161 -0.95 -9.35 14.53
N ASP A 162 -1.23 -9.31 15.83
CA ASP A 162 -2.35 -8.57 16.38
C ASP A 162 -1.95 -7.21 16.98
N ASP A 163 -0.68 -7.01 17.29
CA ASP A 163 -0.13 -5.82 17.96
C ASP A 163 0.20 -4.67 17.02
N ASN A 164 0.29 -4.92 15.73
CA ASN A 164 0.44 -3.89 14.69
C ASN A 164 -0.67 -4.04 13.65
N PRO A 165 -1.57 -3.06 13.50
CA PRO A 165 -2.70 -3.16 12.58
C PRO A 165 -2.30 -3.18 11.10
N TRP A 166 -1.07 -2.75 10.77
CA TRP A 166 -0.56 -2.79 9.41
C TRP A 166 0.98 -2.76 9.35
N PRO A 167 1.67 -3.88 9.61
CA PRO A 167 3.14 -3.98 9.60
C PRO A 167 3.82 -3.50 8.31
N PRO A 168 3.20 -3.59 7.12
CA PRO A 168 3.81 -3.03 5.91
C PRO A 168 4.13 -1.53 5.95
N ALA A 169 3.49 -0.76 6.84
CA ALA A 169 3.81 0.65 7.05
C ALA A 169 4.95 0.89 8.05
N GLY A 170 5.51 -0.17 8.65
CA GLY A 170 6.56 -0.09 9.65
C GLY A 170 6.08 -0.41 11.07
N ASP A 171 7.02 -0.45 12.00
CA ASP A 171 6.77 -0.98 13.36
C ASP A 171 6.06 0.04 14.27
N THR A 172 6.23 1.32 14.03
CA THR A 172 5.86 2.39 14.98
C THR A 172 4.79 3.36 14.48
N TRP A 173 4.38 3.26 13.24
CA TRP A 173 3.47 4.22 12.61
C TRP A 173 2.13 4.41 13.37
N HIS A 174 1.69 3.39 14.09
CA HIS A 174 0.41 3.35 14.81
C HIS A 174 0.51 3.78 16.28
N LEU A 175 1.72 4.08 16.76
CA LEU A 175 1.98 4.43 18.17
C LEU A 175 1.95 5.94 18.44
N GLU A 176 1.69 6.76 17.43
CA GLU A 176 1.68 8.24 17.52
C GLU A 176 0.27 8.83 17.51
#